data_2edfb64363befc6fe6ba8faadd505b9a
#
_entry.id   2edfb64363befc6fe6ba8faadd505b9a
#
_cell.length_a   1.000
_cell.length_b   1.000
_cell.length_c   1.000
_cell.angle_alpha   90.00
_cell.angle_beta   90.00
_cell.angle_gamma   90.00
#
_symmetry.space_group_name_H-M   'P 1'
#
loop_
_entity.id
_entity.type
_entity.pdbx_description
1 polymer ?
#
loop_
_entity_poly.entity_id
_entity_poly.type
_entity_poly.pdbx_seq_one_letter_code
_entity_poly.pdbx_strand_id
1 'polypeptide(L)'
;DGQNLAVTFKNGKVGAARNKATIREPMDINAVASKFEGRGDIEKAFTFSMRDLENALKDLNPETLNNIFQNGKRFLNIEIIYPATKNVITYGPKAYVQFHGVDEYNLETATKGDSFPEFAPQLQKLIADVNANIQQTFEIIPPRIITTKAVRDFDKKEPNYINRINKLQQEFSLKDSDKVVMYHQKWWENKVNEEFPQATDEEKQAFRDNQQLIDD
;
A
#
# COMPACT_ATOMS: atom_id res chain seq x y z
N ASP A 1 1.52 1.47 6.67
CA ASP A 1 2.58 2.14 7.46
C ASP A 1 4.00 1.66 7.18
N GLY A 2 4.19 0.65 6.36
CA GLY A 2 5.50 0.25 5.85
C GLY A 2 6.02 1.21 4.79
N GLN A 3 7.15 0.87 4.21
CA GLN A 3 7.74 1.66 3.14
C GLN A 3 7.23 1.15 1.79
N ASN A 4 6.35 1.90 1.14
CA ASN A 4 5.81 1.54 -0.17
C ASN A 4 6.85 1.75 -1.28
N LEU A 5 6.90 0.78 -2.19
CA LEU A 5 7.77 0.77 -3.35
C LEU A 5 7.08 0.04 -4.51
N ALA A 6 7.28 0.52 -5.73
CA ALA A 6 6.97 -0.24 -6.92
C ALA A 6 8.28 -0.84 -7.47
N VAL A 7 8.30 -2.13 -7.75
CA VAL A 7 9.49 -2.81 -8.28
C VAL A 7 9.20 -3.47 -9.61
N THR A 8 10.16 -3.40 -10.51
CA THR A 8 10.16 -4.16 -11.77
C THR A 8 11.40 -5.03 -11.86
N PHE A 9 11.39 -6.00 -12.76
CA PHE A 9 12.54 -6.85 -13.01
C PHE A 9 12.87 -6.82 -14.50
N LYS A 10 14.11 -6.44 -14.81
CA LYS A 10 14.58 -6.32 -16.18
C LYS A 10 16.07 -6.65 -16.28
N ASN A 11 16.45 -7.46 -17.26
CA ASN A 11 17.86 -7.82 -17.52
C ASN A 11 18.57 -8.41 -16.27
N GLY A 12 17.87 -9.23 -15.48
CA GLY A 12 18.43 -9.84 -14.28
C GLY A 12 18.56 -8.93 -13.05
N LYS A 13 18.00 -7.73 -13.10
CA LYS A 13 18.08 -6.73 -12.03
C LYS A 13 16.70 -6.25 -11.59
N VAL A 14 16.57 -5.98 -10.31
CA VAL A 14 15.41 -5.29 -9.74
C VAL A 14 15.57 -3.79 -9.90
N GLY A 15 14.54 -3.14 -10.42
CA GLY A 15 14.45 -1.68 -10.51
C GLY A 15 13.34 -1.14 -9.61
N ALA A 16 13.63 -0.13 -8.80
CA ALA A 16 12.71 0.47 -7.84
C ALA A 16 12.17 1.81 -8.30
N ALA A 17 10.88 2.05 -8.03
CA ALA A 17 10.19 3.30 -8.34
C ALA A 17 9.33 3.78 -7.18
N ARG A 18 9.33 5.10 -6.93
CA ARG A 18 8.49 5.78 -5.93
C ARG A 18 7.74 7.00 -6.47
N ASN A 19 8.11 7.46 -7.66
CA ASN A 19 7.53 8.63 -8.30
C ASN A 19 7.64 8.54 -9.83
N LYS A 20 7.09 9.49 -10.54
CA LYS A 20 7.06 9.52 -12.01
C LYS A 20 8.46 9.43 -12.66
N ALA A 21 9.46 10.08 -12.07
CA ALA A 21 10.82 10.02 -12.62
C ALA A 21 11.40 8.61 -12.54
N THR A 22 11.20 7.95 -11.39
CA THR A 22 11.70 6.59 -11.16
C THR A 22 10.83 5.49 -11.79
N ILE A 23 9.60 5.77 -12.21
CA ILE A 23 8.85 4.87 -13.13
C ILE A 23 9.50 4.86 -14.52
N ARG A 24 9.93 6.02 -15.02
CA ARG A 24 10.62 6.13 -16.33
C ARG A 24 11.99 5.47 -16.31
N GLU A 25 12.71 5.69 -15.24
CA GLU A 25 14.06 5.18 -15.03
C GLU A 25 14.16 4.55 -13.61
N PRO A 26 13.82 3.24 -13.49
CA PRO A 26 13.85 2.56 -12.22
C PRO A 26 15.25 2.52 -11.61
N MET A 27 15.33 2.82 -10.32
CA MET A 27 16.58 2.83 -9.57
C MET A 27 17.05 1.40 -9.29
N ASP A 28 18.28 1.08 -9.62
CA ASP A 28 18.95 -0.14 -9.16
C ASP A 28 19.30 -0.04 -7.65
N ILE A 29 19.86 -1.11 -7.09
CA ILE A 29 20.23 -1.17 -5.67
C ILE A 29 21.20 -0.05 -5.29
N ASN A 30 22.15 0.29 -6.15
CA ASN A 30 23.15 1.32 -5.87
C ASN A 30 22.52 2.71 -5.85
N ALA A 31 21.64 2.99 -6.80
CA ALA A 31 20.87 4.24 -6.86
C ALA A 31 19.92 4.38 -5.65
N VAL A 32 19.32 3.28 -5.21
CA VAL A 32 18.51 3.25 -3.99
C VAL A 32 19.38 3.54 -2.76
N ALA A 33 20.53 2.88 -2.63
CA ALA A 33 21.46 3.11 -1.53
C ALA A 33 21.88 4.59 -1.47
N SER A 34 22.31 5.16 -2.57
CA SER A 34 22.72 6.58 -2.65
C SER A 34 21.57 7.54 -2.32
N LYS A 35 20.34 7.23 -2.76
CA LYS A 35 19.17 8.08 -2.48
C LYS A 35 18.79 8.12 -1.00
N PHE A 36 19.01 7.04 -0.27
CA PHE A 36 18.65 6.92 1.13
C PHE A 36 19.86 6.97 2.07
N GLU A 37 21.06 7.28 1.54
CA GLU A 37 22.29 7.39 2.30
C GLU A 37 22.12 8.31 3.52
N GLY A 38 22.60 7.87 4.67
CA GLY A 38 22.51 8.58 5.94
C GLY A 38 21.14 8.56 6.61
N ARG A 39 20.13 7.84 6.07
CA ARG A 39 18.82 7.70 6.70
C ARG A 39 18.70 6.50 7.65
N GLY A 40 19.81 5.90 8.05
CA GLY A 40 19.85 4.85 9.05
C GLY A 40 19.04 3.61 8.68
N ASP A 41 18.04 3.27 9.49
CA ASP A 41 17.25 2.05 9.28
C ASP A 41 16.33 2.10 8.04
N ILE A 42 15.96 3.29 7.59
CA ILE A 42 15.20 3.45 6.33
C ILE A 42 16.08 3.07 5.13
N GLU A 43 17.35 3.48 5.11
CA GLU A 43 18.32 3.08 4.09
C GLU A 43 18.48 1.56 4.05
N LYS A 44 18.66 0.94 5.23
CA LYS A 44 18.77 -0.53 5.36
C LYS A 44 17.50 -1.23 4.85
N ALA A 45 16.32 -0.73 5.24
CA ALA A 45 15.06 -1.31 4.81
C ALA A 45 14.95 -1.39 3.28
N PHE A 46 15.24 -0.31 2.59
CA PHE A 46 15.19 -0.28 1.13
C PHE A 46 16.33 -1.10 0.47
N THR A 47 17.56 -0.92 0.91
CA THR A 47 18.72 -1.56 0.29
C THR A 47 18.69 -3.07 0.48
N PHE A 48 18.37 -3.56 1.69
CA PHE A 48 18.35 -4.99 1.98
C PHE A 48 17.17 -5.68 1.31
N SER A 49 15.98 -5.07 1.29
CA SER A 49 14.84 -5.64 0.60
C SER A 49 15.05 -5.76 -0.91
N MET A 50 15.65 -4.74 -1.54
CA MET A 50 16.00 -4.77 -2.97
C MET A 50 17.02 -5.87 -3.27
N ARG A 51 18.07 -6.00 -2.45
CA ARG A 51 19.08 -7.04 -2.60
C ARG A 51 18.47 -8.43 -2.46
N ASP A 52 17.65 -8.65 -1.44
CA ASP A 52 17.03 -9.94 -1.18
C ASP A 52 16.06 -10.32 -2.32
N LEU A 53 15.28 -9.36 -2.81
CA LEU A 53 14.42 -9.56 -3.97
C LEU A 53 15.21 -9.89 -5.24
N GLU A 54 16.27 -9.14 -5.54
CA GLU A 54 17.09 -9.40 -6.74
C GLU A 54 17.74 -10.79 -6.67
N ASN A 55 18.30 -11.16 -5.53
CA ASN A 55 18.93 -12.46 -5.34
C ASN A 55 17.94 -13.61 -5.50
N ALA A 56 16.71 -13.43 -5.05
CA ALA A 56 15.68 -14.44 -5.17
C ALA A 56 15.10 -14.53 -6.59
N LEU A 57 14.84 -13.38 -7.21
CA LEU A 57 14.20 -13.34 -8.54
C LEU A 57 15.13 -13.80 -9.67
N LYS A 58 16.43 -13.50 -9.60
CA LYS A 58 17.38 -13.85 -10.67
C LYS A 58 17.49 -15.35 -10.96
N ASP A 59 17.20 -16.20 -9.97
CA ASP A 59 17.29 -17.65 -10.08
C ASP A 59 15.96 -18.30 -10.49
N LEU A 60 14.92 -17.49 -10.69
CA LEU A 60 13.61 -17.98 -11.10
C LEU A 60 13.50 -18.12 -12.63
N ASN A 61 12.45 -18.85 -13.05
CA ASN A 61 12.18 -19.07 -14.46
C ASN A 61 12.00 -17.75 -15.21
N PRO A 62 12.84 -17.45 -16.25
CA PRO A 62 12.79 -16.18 -16.98
C PRO A 62 11.46 -15.92 -17.68
N GLU A 63 10.77 -16.97 -18.14
CA GLU A 63 9.46 -16.84 -18.80
C GLU A 63 8.41 -16.36 -17.80
N THR A 64 8.40 -16.92 -16.59
CA THR A 64 7.52 -16.48 -15.49
C THR A 64 7.77 -15.03 -15.14
N LEU A 65 9.04 -14.63 -14.99
CA LEU A 65 9.42 -13.25 -14.67
C LEU A 65 9.01 -12.28 -15.80
N ASN A 66 9.23 -12.68 -17.06
CA ASN A 66 8.83 -11.84 -18.20
C ASN A 66 7.30 -11.73 -18.30
N ASN A 67 6.55 -12.76 -17.98
CA ASN A 67 5.09 -12.72 -17.97
C ASN A 67 4.57 -11.70 -16.93
N ILE A 68 5.18 -11.66 -15.74
CA ILE A 68 4.79 -10.73 -14.68
C ILE A 68 5.26 -9.31 -14.99
N PHE A 69 6.55 -9.12 -15.29
CA PHE A 69 7.17 -7.80 -15.36
C PHE A 69 7.23 -7.17 -16.77
N GLN A 70 6.95 -7.96 -17.81
CA GLN A 70 7.01 -7.53 -19.22
C GLN A 70 8.26 -6.68 -19.56
N ASN A 71 9.42 -7.22 -19.19
CA ASN A 71 10.69 -6.56 -19.43
C ASN A 71 10.74 -5.11 -18.94
N GLY A 72 10.17 -4.84 -17.79
CA GLY A 72 10.22 -3.54 -17.12
C GLY A 72 9.03 -2.61 -17.35
N LYS A 73 7.98 -3.05 -18.08
CA LYS A 73 6.75 -2.26 -18.26
C LYS A 73 5.78 -2.38 -17.11
N ARG A 74 5.84 -3.50 -16.38
CA ARG A 74 4.97 -3.78 -15.25
C ARG A 74 5.75 -3.71 -13.95
N PHE A 75 5.09 -3.21 -12.93
CA PHE A 75 5.64 -3.03 -11.61
C PHE A 75 4.80 -3.77 -10.58
N LEU A 76 5.46 -4.53 -9.73
CA LEU A 76 4.88 -5.12 -8.55
C LEU A 76 4.91 -4.09 -7.40
N ASN A 77 3.75 -3.75 -6.88
CA ASN A 77 3.66 -2.89 -5.70
C ASN A 77 3.97 -3.70 -4.45
N ILE A 78 4.90 -3.23 -3.68
CA ILE A 78 5.35 -3.86 -2.45
C ILE A 78 5.31 -2.89 -1.27
N GLU A 79 5.16 -3.45 -0.09
CA GLU A 79 5.36 -2.75 1.18
C GLU A 79 6.48 -3.44 1.97
N ILE A 80 7.47 -2.66 2.36
CA ILE A 80 8.63 -3.12 3.10
C ILE A 80 8.37 -2.85 4.57
N ILE A 81 8.31 -3.89 5.39
CA ILE A 81 8.22 -3.81 6.84
C ILE A 81 9.57 -4.19 7.42
N TYR A 82 10.21 -3.24 8.08
CA TYR A 82 11.48 -3.43 8.74
C TYR A 82 11.37 -3.02 10.21
N PRO A 83 11.58 -3.93 11.17
CA PRO A 83 11.27 -3.68 12.59
C PRO A 83 12.00 -2.49 13.20
N ALA A 84 13.21 -2.18 12.71
CA ALA A 84 13.99 -1.04 13.19
C ALA A 84 13.46 0.31 12.69
N THR A 85 12.62 0.35 11.64
CA THR A 85 11.94 1.58 11.23
C THR A 85 10.74 1.85 12.13
N LYS A 86 10.52 3.13 12.48
CA LYS A 86 9.34 3.51 13.25
C LYS A 86 8.10 3.40 12.36
N ASN A 87 7.13 2.63 12.80
CA ASN A 87 5.81 2.49 12.18
C ASN A 87 4.73 2.86 13.20
N VAL A 88 3.59 3.34 12.73
CA VAL A 88 2.43 3.63 13.58
C VAL A 88 1.87 2.34 14.19
N ILE A 89 1.89 1.26 13.40
CA ILE A 89 1.45 -0.07 13.82
C ILE A 89 2.66 -0.93 14.15
N THR A 90 2.58 -1.70 15.23
CA THR A 90 3.61 -2.70 15.57
C THR A 90 3.38 -3.96 14.75
N TYR A 91 4.27 -4.23 13.80
CA TYR A 91 4.19 -5.42 12.92
C TYR A 91 4.92 -6.67 13.47
N GLY A 92 5.44 -6.60 14.68
CA GLY A 92 6.22 -7.69 15.28
C GLY A 92 7.72 -7.62 14.93
N PRO A 93 8.51 -8.65 15.31
CA PRO A 93 9.98 -8.61 15.25
C PRO A 93 10.57 -8.99 13.90
N LYS A 94 9.77 -9.50 12.96
CA LYS A 94 10.27 -9.97 11.67
C LYS A 94 10.25 -8.88 10.61
N ALA A 95 11.31 -8.83 9.79
CA ALA A 95 11.32 -8.06 8.56
C ALA A 95 10.62 -8.85 7.44
N TYR A 96 9.75 -8.19 6.68
CA TYR A 96 9.12 -8.82 5.53
C TYR A 96 8.79 -7.82 4.42
N VAL A 97 8.63 -8.35 3.22
CA VAL A 97 8.13 -7.62 2.05
C VAL A 97 6.76 -8.18 1.69
N GLN A 98 5.75 -7.34 1.81
CA GLN A 98 4.38 -7.67 1.40
C GLN A 98 4.18 -7.35 -0.07
N PHE A 99 3.77 -8.33 -0.87
CA PHE A 99 3.33 -8.10 -2.24
C PHE A 99 1.87 -7.68 -2.26
N HIS A 100 1.55 -6.64 -3.03
CA HIS A 100 0.17 -6.15 -3.17
C HIS A 100 -0.45 -6.52 -4.51
N GLY A 101 0.21 -6.21 -5.62
CA GLY A 101 -0.29 -6.51 -6.95
C GLY A 101 0.58 -5.90 -8.03
N VAL A 102 0.25 -6.23 -9.28
CA VAL A 102 1.00 -5.79 -10.47
C VAL A 102 0.20 -4.74 -11.22
N ASP A 103 0.85 -3.64 -11.53
CA ASP A 103 0.31 -2.56 -12.37
C ASP A 103 1.21 -2.33 -13.59
N GLU A 104 0.61 -2.01 -14.72
CA GLU A 104 1.33 -1.56 -15.90
C GLU A 104 1.45 -0.04 -15.90
N TYR A 105 2.57 0.46 -16.41
CA TYR A 105 2.81 1.89 -16.55
C TYR A 105 3.20 2.24 -17.98
N ASN A 106 2.67 3.35 -18.45
CA ASN A 106 3.23 4.00 -19.62
C ASN A 106 4.56 4.66 -19.20
N LEU A 107 5.67 4.16 -19.71
CA LEU A 107 7.01 4.61 -19.28
C LEU A 107 7.36 6.02 -19.76
N GLU A 108 6.72 6.53 -20.81
CA GLU A 108 6.96 7.89 -21.31
C GLU A 108 6.28 8.94 -20.44
N THR A 109 5.01 8.71 -20.10
CA THR A 109 4.21 9.64 -19.30
C THR A 109 4.29 9.37 -17.80
N ALA A 110 4.78 8.18 -17.42
CA ALA A 110 4.76 7.64 -16.07
C ALA A 110 3.35 7.62 -15.46
N THR A 111 2.35 7.33 -16.29
CA THR A 111 0.97 7.17 -15.87
C THR A 111 0.67 5.69 -15.65
N LYS A 112 -0.03 5.41 -14.56
CA LYS A 112 -0.54 4.07 -14.27
C LYS A 112 -1.61 3.72 -15.30
N GLY A 113 -1.46 2.54 -15.90
CA GLY A 113 -2.43 1.90 -16.77
C GLY A 113 -3.25 0.84 -16.03
N ASP A 114 -3.33 -0.36 -16.63
CA ASP A 114 -4.12 -1.46 -16.10
C ASP A 114 -3.50 -2.10 -14.86
N SER A 115 -4.35 -2.62 -13.99
CA SER A 115 -3.97 -3.47 -12.86
C SER A 115 -4.30 -4.94 -13.21
N PHE A 116 -3.47 -5.86 -12.76
CA PHE A 116 -3.53 -7.28 -13.11
C PHE A 116 -3.78 -8.16 -11.87
N PRO A 117 -5.00 -8.17 -11.32
CA PRO A 117 -5.34 -8.98 -10.16
C PRO A 117 -5.23 -10.49 -10.44
N GLU A 118 -5.30 -10.90 -11.70
CA GLU A 118 -5.12 -12.29 -12.14
C GLU A 118 -3.73 -12.84 -11.86
N PHE A 119 -2.72 -12.00 -11.65
CA PHE A 119 -1.39 -12.43 -11.25
C PHE A 119 -1.27 -12.84 -9.77
N ALA A 120 -2.29 -12.59 -8.95
CA ALA A 120 -2.22 -12.93 -7.52
C ALA A 120 -1.95 -14.43 -7.26
N PRO A 121 -2.59 -15.40 -7.96
CA PRO A 121 -2.24 -16.81 -7.83
C PRO A 121 -0.82 -17.16 -8.31
N GLN A 122 -0.36 -16.52 -9.39
CA GLN A 122 1.01 -16.71 -9.91
C GLN A 122 2.04 -16.16 -8.92
N LEU A 123 1.77 -15.00 -8.31
CA LEU A 123 2.62 -14.42 -7.28
C LEU A 123 2.68 -15.30 -6.03
N GLN A 124 1.59 -15.95 -5.63
CA GLN A 124 1.61 -16.88 -4.50
C GLN A 124 2.55 -18.06 -4.75
N LYS A 125 2.52 -18.63 -5.96
CA LYS A 125 3.45 -19.71 -6.34
C LYS A 125 4.90 -19.22 -6.39
N LEU A 126 5.11 -18.07 -7.05
CA LEU A 126 6.42 -17.43 -7.15
C LEU A 126 7.05 -17.20 -5.78
N ILE A 127 6.26 -16.79 -4.79
CA ILE A 127 6.74 -16.50 -3.45
C ILE A 127 7.29 -17.73 -2.74
N ALA A 128 6.70 -18.88 -2.94
CA ALA A 128 7.26 -20.12 -2.38
C ALA A 128 8.67 -20.36 -2.93
N ASP A 129 8.86 -20.14 -4.23
CA ASP A 129 10.16 -20.29 -4.89
C ASP A 129 11.14 -19.19 -4.43
N VAL A 130 10.68 -17.96 -4.29
CA VAL A 130 11.49 -16.82 -3.80
C VAL A 130 11.96 -17.06 -2.37
N ASN A 131 11.07 -17.43 -1.45
CA ASN A 131 11.43 -17.68 -0.05
C ASN A 131 12.40 -18.85 0.10
N ALA A 132 12.34 -19.85 -0.80
CA ALA A 132 13.28 -20.95 -0.79
C ALA A 132 14.72 -20.54 -1.17
N ASN A 133 14.87 -19.44 -1.94
CA ASN A 133 16.16 -18.97 -2.46
C ASN A 133 16.76 -17.81 -1.66
N ILE A 134 16.00 -17.17 -0.78
CA ILE A 134 16.47 -16.04 0.00
C ILE A 134 17.32 -16.48 1.20
N GLN A 135 18.58 -16.03 1.27
CA GLN A 135 19.42 -16.06 2.48
C GLN A 135 19.21 -14.73 3.25
N GLN A 136 18.50 -14.74 4.37
CA GLN A 136 17.44 -13.77 4.56
C GLN A 136 17.62 -12.69 5.60
N THR A 137 17.37 -11.44 5.18
CA THR A 137 16.88 -10.38 6.07
C THR A 137 15.36 -10.29 6.05
N PHE A 138 14.73 -10.51 4.90
CA PHE A 138 13.29 -10.34 4.70
C PHE A 138 12.58 -11.65 4.30
N GLU A 139 11.43 -11.89 4.91
CA GLU A 139 10.45 -12.89 4.44
C GLU A 139 9.55 -12.23 3.39
N ILE A 140 9.27 -12.92 2.27
CA ILE A 140 8.34 -12.41 1.27
C ILE A 140 6.94 -12.95 1.57
N ILE A 141 5.97 -12.04 1.67
CA ILE A 141 4.58 -12.36 1.96
C ILE A 141 3.73 -12.20 0.70
N PRO A 142 2.92 -13.22 0.34
CA PRO A 142 2.08 -13.17 -0.85
C PRO A 142 0.98 -12.13 -0.74
N PRO A 143 0.40 -11.71 -1.89
CA PRO A 143 -0.82 -10.95 -1.89
C PRO A 143 -1.92 -11.77 -1.23
N ARG A 144 -2.65 -11.12 -0.32
CA ARG A 144 -3.79 -11.76 0.33
C ARG A 144 -4.97 -11.81 -0.64
N ILE A 145 -5.31 -13.00 -1.12
CA ILE A 145 -6.52 -13.20 -1.91
C ILE A 145 -7.71 -13.24 -0.96
N ILE A 146 -8.54 -12.20 -1.00
CA ILE A 146 -9.79 -12.16 -0.26
C ILE A 146 -10.92 -12.44 -1.26
N THR A 147 -11.56 -13.58 -1.13
CA THR A 147 -12.80 -13.85 -1.84
C THR A 147 -13.95 -13.26 -1.02
N THR A 148 -14.50 -12.15 -1.48
CA THR A 148 -15.71 -11.60 -0.89
C THR A 148 -16.91 -12.36 -1.46
N LYS A 149 -17.73 -12.93 -0.57
CA LYS A 149 -19.03 -13.46 -0.98
C LYS A 149 -19.95 -12.28 -1.28
N ALA A 150 -20.69 -12.36 -2.37
CA ALA A 150 -21.75 -11.40 -2.63
C ALA A 150 -22.70 -11.35 -1.42
N VAL A 151 -23.14 -10.14 -1.07
CA VAL A 151 -24.12 -9.97 0.01
C VAL A 151 -25.40 -10.69 -0.43
N ARG A 152 -25.79 -11.73 0.32
CA ARG A 152 -27.00 -12.49 0.02
C ARG A 152 -28.21 -11.55 0.07
N ASP A 153 -29.05 -11.59 -0.96
CA ASP A 153 -30.26 -10.76 -1.09
C ASP A 153 -29.96 -9.25 -1.03
N PHE A 154 -28.85 -8.80 -1.66
CA PHE A 154 -28.47 -7.38 -1.65
C PHE A 154 -29.61 -6.49 -2.13
N ASP A 155 -30.26 -6.84 -3.26
CA ASP A 155 -31.35 -6.05 -3.86
C ASP A 155 -32.52 -5.84 -2.87
N LYS A 156 -32.78 -6.82 -1.99
CA LYS A 156 -33.80 -6.71 -0.95
C LYS A 156 -33.35 -5.85 0.25
N LYS A 157 -32.03 -5.75 0.46
CA LYS A 157 -31.43 -5.02 1.60
C LYS A 157 -31.03 -3.60 1.22
N GLU A 158 -30.83 -3.34 -0.06
CA GLU A 158 -30.41 -2.03 -0.57
C GLU A 158 -31.29 -0.88 -0.05
N PRO A 159 -32.64 -0.96 -0.08
CA PRO A 159 -33.48 0.10 0.47
C PRO A 159 -33.20 0.40 1.95
N ASN A 160 -32.84 -0.60 2.73
CA ASN A 160 -32.50 -0.40 4.13
C ASN A 160 -31.16 0.35 4.30
N TYR A 161 -30.18 0.08 3.44
CA TYR A 161 -28.91 0.81 3.45
C TYR A 161 -29.12 2.26 3.01
N ILE A 162 -29.88 2.49 1.94
CA ILE A 162 -30.25 3.84 1.48
C ILE A 162 -30.97 4.62 2.58
N ASN A 163 -31.95 4.01 3.25
CA ASN A 163 -32.69 4.66 4.35
C ASN A 163 -31.73 5.03 5.51
N ARG A 164 -30.73 4.19 5.81
CA ARG A 164 -29.74 4.53 6.85
C ARG A 164 -28.85 5.68 6.42
N ILE A 165 -28.41 5.72 5.17
CA ILE A 165 -27.63 6.83 4.61
C ILE A 165 -28.43 8.12 4.68
N ASN A 166 -29.69 8.11 4.22
CA ASN A 166 -30.56 9.28 4.28
C ASN A 166 -30.79 9.80 5.71
N LYS A 167 -30.92 8.89 6.69
CA LYS A 167 -31.00 9.29 8.10
C LYS A 167 -29.71 9.97 8.58
N LEU A 168 -28.54 9.40 8.24
CA LEU A 168 -27.25 10.01 8.60
C LEU A 168 -27.07 11.37 7.92
N GLN A 169 -27.47 11.48 6.66
CA GLN A 169 -27.42 12.76 5.95
C GLN A 169 -28.29 13.83 6.64
N GLN A 170 -29.49 13.46 7.07
CA GLN A 170 -30.38 14.37 7.81
C GLN A 170 -29.79 14.74 9.18
N GLU A 171 -29.32 13.75 9.94
CA GLU A 171 -28.73 13.91 11.27
C GLU A 171 -27.53 14.87 11.23
N PHE A 172 -26.64 14.66 10.27
CA PHE A 172 -25.42 15.45 10.14
C PHE A 172 -25.54 16.62 9.15
N SER A 173 -26.73 16.93 8.65
CA SER A 173 -26.97 18.00 7.66
C SER A 173 -26.04 17.92 6.45
N LEU A 174 -25.96 16.72 5.83
CA LEU A 174 -25.14 16.41 4.67
C LEU A 174 -25.97 16.37 3.40
N LYS A 175 -25.33 16.63 2.26
CA LYS A 175 -25.89 16.53 0.91
C LYS A 175 -25.23 15.38 0.15
N ASP A 176 -25.87 14.90 -0.92
CA ASP A 176 -25.32 13.86 -1.80
C ASP A 176 -23.96 14.23 -2.42
N SER A 177 -23.71 15.55 -2.60
CA SER A 177 -22.44 16.07 -3.11
C SER A 177 -21.32 16.13 -2.09
N ASP A 178 -21.63 15.93 -0.80
CA ASP A 178 -20.65 16.06 0.26
C ASP A 178 -19.74 14.83 0.31
N LYS A 179 -18.46 15.05 0.61
CA LYS A 179 -17.49 13.98 0.73
C LYS A 179 -17.70 13.21 2.06
N VAL A 180 -17.36 11.93 2.06
CA VAL A 180 -17.44 11.08 3.28
C VAL A 180 -16.63 11.66 4.45
N VAL A 181 -15.53 12.33 4.17
CA VAL A 181 -14.73 13.01 5.21
C VAL A 181 -15.54 14.06 5.98
N MET A 182 -16.52 14.73 5.35
CA MET A 182 -17.37 15.68 6.06
C MET A 182 -18.30 15.01 7.07
N TYR A 183 -18.76 13.78 6.78
CA TYR A 183 -19.48 12.97 7.75
C TYR A 183 -18.59 12.64 8.96
N HIS A 184 -17.35 12.18 8.72
CA HIS A 184 -16.39 11.86 9.79
C HIS A 184 -16.10 13.08 10.66
N GLN A 185 -15.84 14.23 10.06
CA GLN A 185 -15.60 15.49 10.81
C GLN A 185 -16.78 15.86 11.71
N LYS A 186 -18.01 15.84 11.18
CA LYS A 186 -19.21 16.16 11.95
C LYS A 186 -19.50 15.11 13.04
N TRP A 187 -19.26 13.85 12.76
CA TRP A 187 -19.40 12.79 13.74
C TRP A 187 -18.42 12.98 14.91
N TRP A 188 -17.16 13.26 14.62
CA TRP A 188 -16.15 13.56 15.64
C TRP A 188 -16.49 14.82 16.43
N GLU A 189 -16.95 15.86 15.77
CA GLU A 189 -17.39 17.09 16.43
C GLU A 189 -18.50 16.83 17.44
N ASN A 190 -19.51 16.06 17.05
CA ASN A 190 -20.58 15.65 17.96
C ASN A 190 -20.03 14.82 19.13
N LYS A 191 -19.14 13.85 18.85
CA LYS A 191 -18.53 13.03 19.91
C LYS A 191 -17.70 13.84 20.89
N VAL A 192 -16.89 14.76 20.40
CA VAL A 192 -16.11 15.67 21.28
C VAL A 192 -17.04 16.52 22.14
N ASN A 193 -18.12 17.03 21.57
CA ASN A 193 -19.10 17.83 22.33
C ASN A 193 -19.86 17.00 23.40
N GLU A 194 -20.16 15.73 23.08
CA GLU A 194 -20.80 14.81 24.03
C GLU A 194 -19.87 14.38 25.17
N GLU A 195 -18.64 13.99 24.85
CA GLU A 195 -17.68 13.41 25.79
C GLU A 195 -16.96 14.48 26.62
N PHE A 196 -16.73 15.66 26.02
CA PHE A 196 -16.00 16.76 26.64
C PHE A 196 -16.77 18.08 26.57
N PRO A 197 -17.97 18.15 27.20
CA PRO A 197 -18.83 19.32 27.11
C PRO A 197 -18.21 20.59 27.73
N GLN A 198 -17.20 20.42 28.61
CA GLN A 198 -16.52 21.53 29.30
C GLN A 198 -15.26 22.00 28.58
N ALA A 199 -14.82 21.33 27.49
CA ALA A 199 -13.66 21.74 26.72
C ALA A 199 -13.92 23.07 26.01
N THR A 200 -12.88 23.93 25.98
CA THR A 200 -12.94 25.18 25.24
C THR A 200 -12.99 24.95 23.71
N ASP A 201 -13.38 26.00 22.97
CA ASP A 201 -13.42 25.89 21.50
C ASP A 201 -12.04 25.69 20.90
N GLU A 202 -10.98 26.24 21.53
CA GLU A 202 -9.58 26.04 21.13
C GLU A 202 -9.14 24.57 21.32
N GLU A 203 -9.50 23.95 22.46
CA GLU A 203 -9.19 22.53 22.71
C GLU A 203 -9.93 21.61 21.74
N LYS A 204 -11.21 21.91 21.48
CA LYS A 204 -12.00 21.16 20.47
C LYS A 204 -11.45 21.34 19.05
N GLN A 205 -10.97 22.54 18.71
CA GLN A 205 -10.34 22.79 17.41
C GLN A 205 -9.01 22.04 17.28
N ALA A 206 -8.15 22.09 18.30
CA ALA A 206 -6.90 21.35 18.30
C ALA A 206 -7.11 19.85 18.15
N PHE A 207 -8.16 19.29 18.73
CA PHE A 207 -8.53 17.89 18.55
C PHE A 207 -8.95 17.59 17.10
N ARG A 208 -9.76 18.45 16.48
CA ARG A 208 -10.19 18.31 15.08
C ARG A 208 -8.99 18.36 14.12
N ASP A 209 -8.08 19.29 14.34
CA ASP A 209 -6.88 19.46 13.51
C ASP A 209 -5.96 18.22 13.60
N ASN A 210 -5.80 17.66 14.79
CA ASN A 210 -5.05 16.41 14.98
C ASN A 210 -5.73 15.22 14.31
N GLN A 211 -7.06 15.15 14.32
CA GLN A 211 -7.79 14.07 13.64
C GLN A 211 -7.65 14.16 12.11
N GLN A 212 -7.68 15.37 11.58
CA GLN A 212 -7.49 15.58 10.14
C GLN A 212 -6.09 15.14 9.66
N LEU A 213 -5.05 15.32 10.48
CA LEU A 213 -3.69 14.83 10.19
C LEU A 213 -3.58 13.29 10.19
N ILE A 214 -4.50 12.60 10.84
CA ILE A 214 -4.56 11.12 10.85
C ILE A 214 -5.31 10.60 9.63
N ASP A 215 -6.32 11.34 9.17
CA ASP A 215 -7.20 10.96 8.06
C ASP A 215 -6.59 11.30 6.67
N ASP A 216 -5.60 12.19 6.60
CA ASP A 216 -4.83 12.56 5.40
C ASP A 216 -3.61 11.62 5.19
#